data_5a23f320a6285f5df38b59b4ac8e6b0a
#
_entry.id   5a23f320a6285f5df38b59b4ac8e6b0a
#
_cell.length_a   1.000
_cell.length_b   1.000
_cell.length_c   1.000
_cell.angle_alpha   90.00
_cell.angle_beta   90.00
_cell.angle_gamma   90.00
#
_symmetry.space_group_name_H-M   'P 1'
#
loop_
_entity.id
_entity.type
_entity.pdbx_description
1 polymer ?
#
loop_
_entity_poly.entity_id
_entity_poly.type
_entity_poly.pdbx_seq_one_letter_code
_entity_poly.pdbx_strand_id
1 'polypeptide(L)'
;VCIVTGTRAEYGLLKPLIAQIDKKHSLELQIVATGAHLSPEFGLTYREIEQDGYKITAKIEMLLSSDSAVGITKSMGVALLGFADYYEVYRPDIVVILGDRYEMLMAASAALVANIPIAHIHGGELTEGAIDDAIRHSITKMSQLHFTATQEYRRRVIQLGEQPENVYNVGALGVENTKYVPLLSKKKLEQEMKFLLSENTVLVTFHPVTLENMTAKEQFGNLLAVLREHKEIKIIFTKANSDTGGRIINQMIDEFVLQNKENCAAYDSLGQVKYLSALQFCKAVIGNSSSGIIEVPSFGIPTVNIAVSYTHLRAHETLS
;
A
#
# COMPACT_ATOMS: atom_id res chain seq x y z
N VAL A 1 -10.37 -14.39 13.62
CA VAL A 1 -9.46 -13.28 13.25
C VAL A 1 -9.94 -12.68 11.93
N CYS A 2 -10.26 -11.40 11.94
CA CYS A 2 -10.67 -10.66 10.74
C CYS A 2 -9.49 -9.86 10.21
N ILE A 3 -9.18 -9.99 8.92
CA ILE A 3 -8.19 -9.17 8.20
C ILE A 3 -8.93 -8.26 7.24
N VAL A 4 -8.71 -6.95 7.37
CA VAL A 4 -9.26 -5.94 6.45
C VAL A 4 -8.19 -5.55 5.44
N THR A 5 -8.57 -5.49 4.16
CA THR A 5 -7.68 -5.04 3.08
C THR A 5 -8.43 -4.17 2.07
N GLY A 6 -7.86 -3.01 1.75
CA GLY A 6 -8.46 -2.01 0.85
C GLY A 6 -7.80 -1.96 -0.53
N THR A 7 -6.56 -2.45 -0.63
CA THR A 7 -5.77 -2.38 -1.87
C THR A 7 -4.98 -3.65 -2.12
N ARG A 8 -4.62 -3.86 -3.39
CA ARG A 8 -3.75 -4.96 -3.80
C ARG A 8 -2.40 -4.95 -3.10
N ALA A 9 -1.84 -3.76 -2.85
CA ALA A 9 -0.55 -3.62 -2.17
C ALA A 9 -0.64 -4.10 -0.72
N GLU A 10 -1.69 -3.71 0.01
CA GLU A 10 -1.93 -4.19 1.37
C GLU A 10 -2.13 -5.71 1.41
N TYR A 11 -2.96 -6.24 0.51
CA TYR A 11 -3.16 -7.69 0.41
C TYR A 11 -1.85 -8.43 0.18
N GLY A 12 -1.01 -7.94 -0.73
CA GLY A 12 0.31 -8.53 -1.00
C GLY A 12 1.19 -8.59 0.25
N LEU A 13 1.18 -7.54 1.08
CA LEU A 13 1.89 -7.49 2.36
C LEU A 13 1.29 -8.46 3.40
N LEU A 14 -0.02 -8.56 3.45
CA LEU A 14 -0.75 -9.38 4.42
C LEU A 14 -0.81 -10.87 4.05
N LYS A 15 -0.55 -11.23 2.80
CA LYS A 15 -0.69 -12.60 2.28
C LYS A 15 0.07 -13.66 3.10
N PRO A 16 1.33 -13.46 3.55
CA PRO A 16 2.01 -14.42 4.40
C PRO A 16 1.31 -14.59 5.76
N LEU A 17 0.81 -13.51 6.36
CA LEU A 17 0.06 -13.56 7.62
C LEU A 17 -1.26 -14.32 7.44
N ILE A 18 -2.01 -14.02 6.37
CA ILE A 18 -3.24 -14.73 5.99
C ILE A 18 -2.96 -16.22 5.90
N ALA A 19 -1.90 -16.64 5.19
CA ALA A 19 -1.54 -18.04 5.03
C ALA A 19 -1.16 -18.73 6.36
N GLN A 20 -0.58 -17.99 7.31
CA GLN A 20 -0.27 -18.53 8.65
C GLN A 20 -1.50 -18.70 9.53
N ILE A 21 -2.44 -17.76 9.45
CA ILE A 21 -3.71 -17.84 10.19
C ILE A 21 -4.56 -18.98 9.63
N ASP A 22 -4.70 -19.08 8.32
CA ASP A 22 -5.51 -20.10 7.63
C ASP A 22 -5.04 -21.53 7.94
N LYS A 23 -3.71 -21.73 8.06
CA LYS A 23 -3.13 -23.03 8.45
C LYS A 23 -3.39 -23.44 9.91
N LYS A 24 -3.78 -22.50 10.75
CA LYS A 24 -3.92 -22.76 12.19
C LYS A 24 -5.35 -23.18 12.53
N HIS A 25 -5.58 -24.46 12.73
CA HIS A 25 -6.92 -25.04 13.03
C HIS A 25 -7.64 -24.42 14.25
N SER A 26 -6.91 -23.74 15.16
CA SER A 26 -7.48 -23.03 16.30
C SER A 26 -7.96 -21.62 15.98
N LEU A 27 -7.75 -21.13 14.76
CA LEU A 27 -8.15 -19.81 14.31
C LEU A 27 -9.11 -19.94 13.12
N GLU A 28 -10.12 -19.09 13.11
CA GLU A 28 -11.00 -18.89 11.96
C GLU A 28 -10.60 -17.60 11.25
N LEU A 29 -10.28 -17.72 9.96
CA LEU A 29 -9.90 -16.59 9.10
C LEU A 29 -11.14 -15.96 8.49
N GLN A 30 -11.29 -14.65 8.68
CA GLN A 30 -12.26 -13.82 7.97
C GLN A 30 -11.50 -12.76 7.17
N ILE A 31 -11.80 -12.61 5.90
CA ILE A 31 -11.21 -11.58 5.04
C ILE A 31 -12.30 -10.61 4.61
N VAL A 32 -12.09 -9.32 4.86
CA VAL A 32 -12.94 -8.24 4.38
C VAL A 32 -12.19 -7.46 3.32
N ALA A 33 -12.72 -7.46 2.10
CA ALA A 33 -12.23 -6.65 1.00
C ALA A 33 -13.05 -5.36 0.89
N THR A 34 -12.37 -4.22 0.75
CA THR A 34 -13.02 -2.90 0.62
C THR A 34 -12.21 -1.98 -0.31
N GLY A 35 -12.60 -0.73 -0.43
CA GLY A 35 -11.85 0.30 -1.14
C GLY A 35 -11.55 -0.05 -2.60
N ALA A 36 -10.31 0.16 -3.02
CA ALA A 36 -9.84 -0.06 -4.38
C ALA A 36 -10.00 -1.52 -4.86
N HIS A 37 -10.02 -2.49 -3.94
CA HIS A 37 -10.25 -3.89 -4.29
C HIS A 37 -11.54 -4.13 -5.06
N LEU A 38 -12.60 -3.37 -4.77
CA LEU A 38 -13.94 -3.57 -5.31
C LEU A 38 -14.27 -2.66 -6.50
N SER A 39 -13.37 -1.74 -6.84
CA SER A 39 -13.59 -0.80 -7.92
C SER A 39 -13.10 -1.34 -9.27
N PRO A 40 -13.95 -1.29 -10.32
CA PRO A 40 -13.52 -1.59 -11.69
C PRO A 40 -12.38 -0.68 -12.18
N GLU A 41 -12.37 0.58 -11.74
CA GLU A 41 -11.33 1.57 -12.07
C GLU A 41 -9.95 1.11 -11.61
N PHE A 42 -9.87 0.38 -10.49
CA PHE A 42 -8.62 -0.17 -9.94
C PHE A 42 -8.43 -1.67 -10.23
N GLY A 43 -9.18 -2.23 -11.20
CA GLY A 43 -8.96 -3.56 -11.73
C GLY A 43 -9.62 -4.71 -10.96
N LEU A 44 -10.55 -4.44 -10.03
CA LEU A 44 -11.27 -5.47 -9.24
C LEU A 44 -10.33 -6.47 -8.58
N THR A 45 -9.30 -5.97 -7.91
CA THR A 45 -8.17 -6.75 -7.39
C THR A 45 -8.54 -7.72 -6.26
N TYR A 46 -9.78 -7.69 -5.74
CA TYR A 46 -10.29 -8.73 -4.85
C TYR A 46 -10.24 -10.13 -5.49
N ARG A 47 -10.28 -10.21 -6.83
CA ARG A 47 -10.19 -11.48 -7.57
C ARG A 47 -8.86 -12.22 -7.33
N GLU A 48 -7.80 -11.49 -6.97
CA GLU A 48 -6.52 -12.13 -6.62
C GLU A 48 -6.63 -12.89 -5.30
N ILE A 49 -7.40 -12.37 -4.34
CA ILE A 49 -7.67 -13.05 -3.07
C ILE A 49 -8.38 -14.39 -3.35
N GLU A 50 -9.39 -14.34 -4.24
CA GLU A 50 -10.15 -15.53 -4.65
C GLU A 50 -9.28 -16.52 -5.46
N GLN A 51 -8.42 -16.03 -6.36
CA GLN A 51 -7.47 -16.84 -7.14
C GLN A 51 -6.41 -17.53 -6.27
N ASP A 52 -6.00 -16.89 -5.17
CA ASP A 52 -5.11 -17.50 -4.18
C ASP A 52 -5.81 -18.56 -3.31
N GLY A 53 -7.11 -18.80 -3.53
CA GLY A 53 -7.91 -19.83 -2.86
C GLY A 53 -8.58 -19.38 -1.57
N TYR A 54 -8.49 -18.09 -1.20
CA TYR A 54 -9.13 -17.60 0.00
C TYR A 54 -10.56 -17.15 -0.23
N LYS A 55 -11.44 -17.47 0.72
CA LYS A 55 -12.82 -16.99 0.73
C LYS A 55 -12.87 -15.59 1.32
N ILE A 56 -13.44 -14.63 0.59
CA ILE A 56 -13.76 -13.31 1.10
C ILE A 56 -15.06 -13.41 1.90
N THR A 57 -15.00 -13.07 3.19
CA THR A 57 -16.16 -13.12 4.09
C THR A 57 -17.16 -12.02 3.79
N ALA A 58 -16.67 -10.81 3.50
CA ALA A 58 -17.49 -9.69 3.11
C ALA A 58 -16.77 -8.76 2.10
N LYS A 59 -17.55 -8.16 1.22
CA LYS A 59 -17.13 -7.12 0.28
C LYS A 59 -17.87 -5.85 0.66
N ILE A 60 -17.15 -4.85 1.19
CA ILE A 60 -17.74 -3.57 1.65
C ILE A 60 -17.41 -2.50 0.61
N GLU A 61 -18.36 -2.25 -0.27
CA GLU A 61 -18.26 -1.17 -1.27
C GLU A 61 -18.35 0.19 -0.59
N MET A 62 -17.44 1.10 -0.92
CA MET A 62 -17.39 2.42 -0.31
C MET A 62 -17.02 3.54 -1.27
N LEU A 63 -16.27 3.25 -2.34
CA LEU A 63 -15.76 4.29 -3.22
C LEU A 63 -16.87 4.92 -4.03
N LEU A 64 -16.97 6.24 -3.91
CA LEU A 64 -17.76 7.09 -4.81
C LEU A 64 -16.90 7.51 -6.01
N SER A 65 -17.51 7.81 -7.14
CA SER A 65 -16.81 8.26 -8.36
C SER A 65 -16.25 9.69 -8.21
N SER A 66 -15.52 9.97 -7.12
CA SER A 66 -14.94 11.28 -6.82
C SER A 66 -13.72 11.11 -5.90
N ASP A 67 -12.60 11.72 -6.29
CA ASP A 67 -11.36 11.83 -5.52
C ASP A 67 -11.20 13.19 -4.80
N SER A 68 -12.26 14.01 -4.79
CA SER A 68 -12.29 15.25 -4.00
C SER A 68 -12.38 14.97 -2.50
N ALA A 69 -11.93 15.91 -1.66
CA ALA A 69 -12.04 15.79 -0.21
C ALA A 69 -13.47 15.47 0.25
N VAL A 70 -14.48 16.09 -0.39
CA VAL A 70 -15.90 15.81 -0.12
C VAL A 70 -16.27 14.39 -0.54
N GLY A 71 -15.80 13.93 -1.70
CA GLY A 71 -16.04 12.57 -2.19
C GLY A 71 -15.43 11.51 -1.28
N ILE A 72 -14.17 11.70 -0.87
CA ILE A 72 -13.47 10.80 0.06
C ILE A 72 -14.17 10.79 1.42
N THR A 73 -14.55 11.95 1.97
CA THR A 73 -15.27 12.00 3.25
C THR A 73 -16.61 11.24 3.19
N LYS A 74 -17.35 11.36 2.08
CA LYS A 74 -18.60 10.60 1.88
C LYS A 74 -18.31 9.10 1.77
N SER A 75 -17.26 8.70 1.03
CA SER A 75 -16.83 7.31 0.92
C SER A 75 -16.48 6.73 2.30
N MET A 76 -15.81 7.49 3.16
CA MET A 76 -15.55 7.10 4.56
C MET A 76 -16.85 6.84 5.32
N GLY A 77 -17.86 7.71 5.16
CA GLY A 77 -19.18 7.52 5.77
C GLY A 77 -19.86 6.21 5.33
N VAL A 78 -19.81 5.90 4.02
CA VAL A 78 -20.34 4.64 3.47
C VAL A 78 -19.60 3.43 4.04
N ALA A 79 -18.25 3.51 4.11
CA ALA A 79 -17.43 2.44 4.71
C ALA A 79 -17.82 2.19 6.17
N LEU A 80 -17.99 3.25 6.96
CA LEU A 80 -18.36 3.15 8.38
C LEU A 80 -19.67 2.39 8.58
N LEU A 81 -20.68 2.68 7.75
CA LEU A 81 -21.97 1.97 7.76
C LEU A 81 -21.77 0.49 7.42
N GLY A 82 -21.02 0.16 6.37
CA GLY A 82 -20.77 -1.22 5.96
C GLY A 82 -19.99 -2.03 7.01
N PHE A 83 -19.00 -1.41 7.68
CA PHE A 83 -18.28 -2.06 8.77
C PHE A 83 -19.15 -2.26 10.01
N ALA A 84 -20.05 -1.33 10.34
CA ALA A 84 -20.99 -1.49 11.44
C ALA A 84 -21.89 -2.72 11.23
N ASP A 85 -22.48 -2.87 10.04
CA ASP A 85 -23.29 -4.03 9.68
C ASP A 85 -22.48 -5.34 9.73
N TYR A 86 -21.25 -5.30 9.19
CA TYR A 86 -20.36 -6.47 9.20
C TYR A 86 -20.05 -6.94 10.62
N TYR A 87 -19.65 -6.04 11.52
CA TYR A 87 -19.26 -6.40 12.88
C TYR A 87 -20.46 -6.88 13.73
N GLU A 88 -21.66 -6.37 13.48
CA GLU A 88 -22.86 -6.88 14.15
C GLU A 88 -23.14 -8.34 13.77
N VAL A 89 -22.95 -8.71 12.50
CA VAL A 89 -23.24 -10.05 11.98
C VAL A 89 -22.13 -11.05 12.32
N TYR A 90 -20.86 -10.68 12.08
CA TYR A 90 -19.76 -11.65 12.12
C TYR A 90 -18.95 -11.65 13.41
N ARG A 91 -18.97 -10.58 14.19
CA ARG A 91 -18.36 -10.43 15.53
C ARG A 91 -16.97 -11.10 15.67
N PRO A 92 -15.95 -10.68 14.91
CA PRO A 92 -14.63 -11.26 15.04
C PRO A 92 -14.03 -10.97 16.43
N ASP A 93 -13.24 -11.91 16.96
CA ASP A 93 -12.55 -11.71 18.26
C ASP A 93 -11.44 -10.65 18.18
N ILE A 94 -10.89 -10.43 16.97
CA ILE A 94 -9.86 -9.43 16.71
C ILE A 94 -9.87 -9.00 15.24
N VAL A 95 -9.66 -7.71 15.00
CA VAL A 95 -9.50 -7.14 13.65
C VAL A 95 -8.05 -6.76 13.43
N VAL A 96 -7.45 -7.22 12.34
CA VAL A 96 -6.10 -6.86 11.90
C VAL A 96 -6.18 -5.76 10.85
N ILE A 97 -5.49 -4.67 11.10
CA ILE A 97 -5.43 -3.47 10.25
C ILE A 97 -3.97 -3.16 9.92
N LEU A 98 -3.68 -2.92 8.64
CA LEU A 98 -2.37 -2.52 8.17
C LEU A 98 -2.38 -1.04 7.78
N GLY A 99 -1.42 -0.28 8.30
CA GLY A 99 -1.09 1.07 7.82
C GLY A 99 -2.07 2.15 8.25
N ASP A 100 -2.40 3.03 7.30
CA ASP A 100 -2.88 4.39 7.56
C ASP A 100 -3.90 4.92 6.56
N ARG A 101 -4.50 4.04 5.79
CA ARG A 101 -5.50 4.47 4.79
C ARG A 101 -6.84 4.82 5.44
N TYR A 102 -7.58 5.72 4.81
CA TYR A 102 -8.86 6.19 5.34
C TYR A 102 -9.92 5.08 5.44
N GLU A 103 -9.89 4.05 4.59
CA GLU A 103 -10.76 2.89 4.73
C GLU A 103 -10.42 2.08 5.99
N MET A 104 -9.14 2.01 6.36
CA MET A 104 -8.68 1.36 7.59
C MET A 104 -9.09 2.14 8.85
N LEU A 105 -9.12 3.48 8.78
CA LEU A 105 -9.64 4.33 9.85
C LEU A 105 -11.12 4.05 10.11
N MET A 106 -11.91 3.83 9.06
CA MET A 106 -13.34 3.52 9.22
C MET A 106 -13.55 2.12 9.79
N ALA A 107 -12.76 1.14 9.34
CA ALA A 107 -12.77 -0.20 9.93
C ALA A 107 -12.42 -0.17 11.42
N ALA A 108 -11.37 0.58 11.80
CA ALA A 108 -10.94 0.75 13.19
C ALA A 108 -12.01 1.46 14.03
N SER A 109 -12.60 2.54 13.51
CA SER A 109 -13.64 3.30 14.21
C SER A 109 -14.87 2.46 14.52
N ALA A 110 -15.33 1.67 13.56
CA ALA A 110 -16.45 0.76 13.74
C ALA A 110 -16.11 -0.38 14.73
N ALA A 111 -14.89 -0.95 14.67
CA ALA A 111 -14.42 -2.00 15.58
C ALA A 111 -14.35 -1.48 17.03
N LEU A 112 -13.81 -0.27 17.22
CA LEU A 112 -13.76 0.38 18.55
C LEU A 112 -15.15 0.50 19.18
N VAL A 113 -16.13 1.00 18.41
CA VAL A 113 -17.51 1.16 18.89
C VAL A 113 -18.20 -0.20 19.16
N ALA A 114 -17.87 -1.21 18.34
CA ALA A 114 -18.36 -2.57 18.52
C ALA A 114 -17.66 -3.35 19.64
N ASN A 115 -16.69 -2.75 20.36
CA ASN A 115 -15.86 -3.41 21.38
C ASN A 115 -15.06 -4.61 20.84
N ILE A 116 -14.60 -4.55 19.61
CA ILE A 116 -13.76 -5.58 19.00
C ILE A 116 -12.29 -5.12 19.05
N PRO A 117 -11.39 -5.92 19.67
CA PRO A 117 -9.97 -5.60 19.73
C PRO A 117 -9.34 -5.43 18.34
N ILE A 118 -8.40 -4.47 18.22
CA ILE A 118 -7.71 -4.16 16.99
C ILE A 118 -6.22 -4.48 17.16
N ALA A 119 -5.65 -5.18 16.17
CA ALA A 119 -4.23 -5.38 15.99
C ALA A 119 -3.74 -4.48 14.83
N HIS A 120 -2.98 -3.44 15.14
CA HIS A 120 -2.47 -2.48 14.17
C HIS A 120 -1.05 -2.83 13.75
N ILE A 121 -0.84 -3.01 12.46
CA ILE A 121 0.46 -3.28 11.84
C ILE A 121 0.98 -2.00 11.20
N HIS A 122 2.29 -1.72 11.31
CA HIS A 122 2.95 -0.52 10.81
C HIS A 122 2.52 0.79 11.52
N GLY A 123 2.10 0.69 12.78
CA GLY A 123 1.91 1.86 13.65
C GLY A 123 3.23 2.57 13.95
N GLY A 124 3.16 3.88 14.24
CA GLY A 124 4.31 4.68 14.66
C GLY A 124 5.23 5.17 13.55
N GLU A 125 4.99 4.84 12.30
CA GLU A 125 5.68 5.45 11.15
C GLU A 125 5.23 6.90 10.98
N LEU A 126 6.03 7.72 10.31
CA LEU A 126 5.70 9.11 9.97
C LEU A 126 5.56 9.25 8.46
N THR A 127 4.60 10.05 8.05
CA THR A 127 4.37 10.42 6.65
C THR A 127 4.13 11.93 6.61
N GLU A 128 5.22 12.70 6.51
CA GLU A 128 5.10 14.16 6.48
C GLU A 128 4.35 14.64 5.23
N GLY A 129 3.58 15.72 5.38
CA GLY A 129 2.85 16.33 4.28
C GLY A 129 1.59 15.58 3.83
N ALA A 130 1.17 14.53 4.54
CA ALA A 130 -0.03 13.76 4.23
C ALA A 130 -0.97 13.64 5.44
N ILE A 131 -2.25 13.40 5.18
CA ILE A 131 -3.25 13.11 6.23
C ILE A 131 -3.03 11.72 6.85
N ASP A 132 -2.26 10.87 6.18
CA ASP A 132 -1.97 9.48 6.56
C ASP A 132 -1.35 9.39 7.94
N ASP A 133 -0.47 10.34 8.31
CA ASP A 133 0.15 10.39 9.63
C ASP A 133 -0.88 10.52 10.76
N ALA A 134 -1.82 11.44 10.59
CA ALA A 134 -2.92 11.64 11.55
C ALA A 134 -3.83 10.42 11.61
N ILE A 135 -4.13 9.80 10.47
CA ILE A 135 -4.92 8.57 10.38
C ILE A 135 -4.21 7.42 11.10
N ARG A 136 -2.93 7.20 10.82
CA ARG A 136 -2.11 6.14 11.44
C ARG A 136 -2.09 6.25 12.95
N HIS A 137 -1.83 7.45 13.48
CA HIS A 137 -1.81 7.67 14.93
C HIS A 137 -3.19 7.52 15.56
N SER A 138 -4.25 7.90 14.85
CA SER A 138 -5.63 7.67 15.30
C SER A 138 -5.95 6.17 15.38
N ILE A 139 -5.58 5.37 14.36
CA ILE A 139 -5.74 3.91 14.37
C ILE A 139 -4.92 3.30 15.52
N THR A 140 -3.66 3.75 15.72
CA THR A 140 -2.83 3.31 16.84
C THR A 140 -3.56 3.52 18.16
N LYS A 141 -4.16 4.70 18.40
CA LYS A 141 -4.89 5.01 19.64
C LYS A 141 -6.19 4.20 19.83
N MET A 142 -6.76 3.67 18.79
CA MET A 142 -7.93 2.79 18.85
C MET A 142 -7.56 1.31 19.04
N SER A 143 -6.28 0.95 18.95
CA SER A 143 -5.80 -0.43 18.89
C SER A 143 -5.28 -0.92 20.24
N GLN A 144 -5.37 -2.23 20.48
CA GLN A 144 -4.92 -2.90 21.69
C GLN A 144 -3.60 -3.64 21.50
N LEU A 145 -3.29 -4.08 20.26
CA LEU A 145 -2.01 -4.72 19.92
C LEU A 145 -1.35 -3.94 18.78
N HIS A 146 -0.03 -3.78 18.87
CA HIS A 146 0.74 -2.96 17.93
C HIS A 146 1.95 -3.72 17.41
N PHE A 147 2.06 -3.84 16.09
CA PHE A 147 3.16 -4.50 15.40
C PHE A 147 3.91 -3.47 14.56
N THR A 148 5.06 -3.03 15.07
CA THR A 148 5.85 -1.96 14.47
C THR A 148 7.00 -2.49 13.63
N ALA A 149 7.41 -1.73 12.61
CA ALA A 149 8.46 -2.13 11.70
C ALA A 149 9.89 -1.88 12.23
N THR A 150 10.06 -0.95 13.18
CA THR A 150 11.36 -0.62 13.77
C THR A 150 11.25 -0.35 15.26
N GLN A 151 12.42 -0.38 15.93
CA GLN A 151 12.48 -0.01 17.35
C GLN A 151 12.17 1.48 17.59
N GLU A 152 12.42 2.34 16.62
CA GLU A 152 12.06 3.76 16.70
C GLU A 152 10.54 3.93 16.69
N TYR A 153 9.84 3.24 15.77
CA TYR A 153 8.38 3.27 15.69
C TYR A 153 7.74 2.64 16.93
N ARG A 154 8.34 1.58 17.47
CA ARG A 154 7.92 1.04 18.76
C ARG A 154 7.96 2.08 19.88
N ARG A 155 9.06 2.83 20.00
CA ARG A 155 9.19 3.90 21.00
C ARG A 155 8.11 4.96 20.81
N ARG A 156 7.84 5.36 19.56
CA ARG A 156 6.82 6.37 19.24
C ARG A 156 5.42 5.91 19.61
N VAL A 157 5.07 4.65 19.34
CA VAL A 157 3.79 4.07 19.75
C VAL A 157 3.64 4.09 21.27
N ILE A 158 4.69 3.74 22.01
CA ILE A 158 4.71 3.84 23.48
C ILE A 158 4.56 5.29 23.94
N GLN A 159 5.22 6.24 23.28
CA GLN A 159 5.09 7.67 23.57
C GLN A 159 3.68 8.23 23.32
N LEU A 160 2.92 7.62 22.40
CA LEU A 160 1.50 7.91 22.20
C LEU A 160 0.62 7.41 23.34
N GLY A 161 1.19 6.71 24.34
CA GLY A 161 0.52 6.24 25.54
C GLY A 161 0.10 4.78 25.50
N GLU A 162 0.65 3.99 24.56
CA GLU A 162 0.40 2.55 24.50
C GLU A 162 1.27 1.78 25.48
N GLN A 163 0.75 0.67 26.03
CA GLN A 163 1.48 -0.16 27.00
C GLN A 163 2.60 -0.92 26.31
N PRO A 164 3.87 -0.85 26.81
CA PRO A 164 5.03 -1.44 26.17
C PRO A 164 4.92 -2.95 25.89
N GLU A 165 4.19 -3.68 26.73
CA GLU A 165 3.92 -5.11 26.59
C GLU A 165 3.02 -5.47 25.42
N ASN A 166 2.24 -4.51 24.92
CA ASN A 166 1.36 -4.66 23.77
C ASN A 166 1.98 -4.15 22.47
N VAL A 167 3.23 -3.65 22.51
CA VAL A 167 3.92 -3.09 21.34
C VAL A 167 5.12 -3.95 20.97
N TYR A 168 5.01 -4.63 19.82
CA TYR A 168 6.00 -5.58 19.32
C TYR A 168 6.74 -5.02 18.12
N ASN A 169 8.08 -5.05 18.15
CA ASN A 169 8.89 -4.76 16.96
C ASN A 169 9.07 -6.06 16.17
N VAL A 170 8.39 -6.19 15.05
CA VAL A 170 8.35 -7.41 14.21
C VAL A 170 9.05 -7.25 12.86
N GLY A 171 9.58 -6.07 12.57
CA GLY A 171 10.09 -5.74 11.24
C GLY A 171 9.01 -5.31 10.26
N ALA A 172 9.42 -4.81 9.10
CA ALA A 172 8.48 -4.44 8.03
C ALA A 172 8.04 -5.66 7.23
N LEU A 173 6.74 -5.83 7.04
CA LEU A 173 6.18 -6.94 6.25
C LEU A 173 6.76 -6.97 4.82
N GLY A 174 6.99 -5.80 4.21
CA GLY A 174 7.58 -5.70 2.87
C GLY A 174 8.95 -6.33 2.78
N VAL A 175 9.84 -6.07 3.75
CA VAL A 175 11.19 -6.63 3.79
C VAL A 175 11.16 -8.14 3.99
N GLU A 176 10.34 -8.63 4.90
CA GLU A 176 10.22 -10.07 5.13
C GLU A 176 9.69 -10.79 3.87
N ASN A 177 8.70 -10.21 3.21
CA ASN A 177 8.13 -10.76 1.99
C ASN A 177 9.15 -10.91 0.87
N THR A 178 10.17 -10.05 0.76
CA THR A 178 11.21 -10.18 -0.27
C THR A 178 11.96 -11.51 -0.20
N LYS A 179 12.03 -12.12 0.98
CA LYS A 179 12.74 -13.39 1.22
C LYS A 179 11.93 -14.62 0.79
N TYR A 180 10.60 -14.52 0.76
CA TYR A 180 9.71 -15.67 0.57
C TYR A 180 8.95 -15.65 -0.76
N VAL A 181 8.90 -14.51 -1.45
CA VAL A 181 8.21 -14.40 -2.73
C VAL A 181 9.05 -15.07 -3.83
N PRO A 182 8.50 -16.05 -4.57
CA PRO A 182 9.20 -16.65 -5.71
C PRO A 182 9.33 -15.63 -6.84
N LEU A 183 10.54 -15.09 -7.01
CA LEU A 183 10.81 -14.07 -8.02
C LEU A 183 10.84 -14.68 -9.42
N LEU A 184 10.34 -13.94 -10.40
CA LEU A 184 10.30 -14.33 -11.81
C LEU A 184 11.67 -14.11 -12.46
N SER A 185 12.05 -14.99 -13.39
CA SER A 185 13.16 -14.73 -14.30
C SER A 185 12.82 -13.53 -15.22
N LYS A 186 13.84 -12.83 -15.74
CA LYS A 186 13.67 -11.69 -16.65
C LYS A 186 12.73 -12.01 -17.80
N LYS A 187 12.96 -13.14 -18.48
CA LYS A 187 12.15 -13.58 -19.63
C LYS A 187 10.68 -13.78 -19.26
N LYS A 188 10.40 -14.42 -18.13
CA LYS A 188 9.03 -14.65 -17.67
C LYS A 188 8.34 -13.35 -17.28
N LEU A 189 9.06 -12.47 -16.58
CA LEU A 189 8.58 -11.13 -16.22
C LEU A 189 8.21 -10.31 -17.45
N GLU A 190 9.10 -10.23 -18.45
CA GLU A 190 8.87 -9.52 -19.70
C GLU A 190 7.66 -10.05 -20.48
N GLN A 191 7.47 -11.38 -20.48
CA GLN A 191 6.30 -12.01 -21.10
C GLN A 191 4.99 -11.63 -20.38
N GLU A 192 4.98 -11.67 -19.04
CA GLU A 192 3.79 -11.34 -18.25
C GLU A 192 3.48 -9.83 -18.28
N MET A 193 4.50 -8.99 -18.32
CA MET A 193 4.36 -7.54 -18.43
C MET A 193 4.11 -7.07 -19.86
N LYS A 194 4.41 -7.90 -20.88
CA LYS A 194 4.40 -7.52 -22.29
C LYS A 194 5.28 -6.29 -22.56
N PHE A 195 6.40 -6.18 -21.86
CA PHE A 195 7.34 -5.08 -21.92
C PHE A 195 8.77 -5.60 -21.74
N LEU A 196 9.66 -5.23 -22.66
CA LEU A 196 11.06 -5.67 -22.63
C LEU A 196 11.89 -4.73 -21.74
N LEU A 197 12.64 -5.31 -20.83
CA LEU A 197 13.51 -4.59 -19.89
C LEU A 197 14.91 -4.37 -20.51
N SER A 198 15.52 -3.24 -20.23
CA SER A 198 16.91 -2.91 -20.56
C SER A 198 17.75 -2.76 -19.28
N GLU A 199 19.05 -2.61 -19.41
CA GLU A 199 19.95 -2.29 -18.29
C GLU A 199 19.67 -0.89 -17.69
N ASN A 200 19.01 -0.02 -18.49
CA ASN A 200 18.60 1.32 -18.08
C ASN A 200 17.10 1.40 -17.76
N THR A 201 16.47 0.30 -17.31
CA THR A 201 15.06 0.35 -16.91
C THR A 201 14.95 0.97 -15.52
N VAL A 202 14.02 1.93 -15.37
CA VAL A 202 13.66 2.53 -14.08
C VAL A 202 12.19 2.25 -13.75
N LEU A 203 11.89 2.10 -12.46
CA LEU A 203 10.52 1.96 -11.98
C LEU A 203 10.10 3.28 -11.33
N VAL A 204 8.95 3.81 -11.75
CA VAL A 204 8.41 5.09 -11.28
C VAL A 204 7.08 4.87 -10.58
N THR A 205 7.00 5.29 -9.32
CA THR A 205 5.77 5.28 -8.52
C THR A 205 5.58 6.64 -7.87
N PHE A 206 4.54 7.36 -8.24
CA PHE A 206 4.25 8.67 -7.69
C PHE A 206 2.82 8.77 -7.18
N HIS A 207 2.67 9.15 -5.91
CA HIS A 207 1.39 9.40 -5.26
C HIS A 207 1.23 10.91 -5.00
N PRO A 208 0.01 11.46 -5.09
CA PRO A 208 -0.23 12.85 -4.74
C PRO A 208 0.18 13.15 -3.30
N VAL A 209 0.81 14.31 -3.06
CA VAL A 209 1.08 14.82 -1.71
C VAL A 209 -0.05 15.77 -1.32
N THR A 210 -0.82 15.40 -0.29
CA THR A 210 -2.14 16.00 -0.02
C THR A 210 -2.09 17.35 0.70
N LEU A 211 -0.97 17.68 1.36
CA LEU A 211 -0.81 18.90 2.19
C LEU A 211 0.20 19.91 1.64
N GLU A 212 0.74 19.71 0.44
CA GLU A 212 1.68 20.65 -0.16
C GLU A 212 1.00 21.78 -0.94
N ASN A 213 1.71 22.91 -1.10
CA ASN A 213 1.22 24.09 -1.83
C ASN A 213 1.18 23.89 -3.35
N MET A 214 2.04 23.00 -3.90
CA MET A 214 2.03 22.65 -5.33
C MET A 214 0.97 21.61 -5.61
N THR A 215 0.28 21.75 -6.73
CA THR A 215 -0.68 20.73 -7.15
C THR A 215 0.02 19.42 -7.56
N ALA A 216 -0.64 18.29 -7.37
CA ALA A 216 -0.14 16.99 -7.82
C ALA A 216 0.24 17.01 -9.32
N LYS A 217 -0.51 17.75 -10.13
CA LYS A 217 -0.24 17.95 -11.56
C LYS A 217 1.09 18.64 -11.83
N GLU A 218 1.42 19.69 -11.07
CA GLU A 218 2.68 20.44 -11.25
C GLU A 218 3.88 19.60 -10.81
N GLN A 219 3.79 18.95 -9.66
CA GLN A 219 4.86 18.10 -9.13
C GLN A 219 5.17 16.96 -10.10
N PHE A 220 4.15 16.23 -10.53
CA PHE A 220 4.33 15.11 -11.45
C PHE A 220 4.72 15.57 -12.85
N GLY A 221 4.23 16.74 -13.30
CA GLY A 221 4.62 17.37 -14.57
C GLY A 221 6.12 17.65 -14.64
N ASN A 222 6.72 18.13 -13.55
CA ASN A 222 8.15 18.35 -13.45
C ASN A 222 8.95 17.05 -13.58
N LEU A 223 8.49 15.96 -12.92
CA LEU A 223 9.11 14.65 -13.08
C LEU A 223 9.05 14.16 -14.52
N LEU A 224 7.88 14.23 -15.16
CA LEU A 224 7.71 13.81 -16.56
C LEU A 224 8.54 14.64 -17.52
N ALA A 225 8.76 15.94 -17.25
CA ALA A 225 9.64 16.80 -18.05
C ALA A 225 11.08 16.28 -18.04
N VAL A 226 11.62 15.96 -16.87
CA VAL A 226 12.96 15.37 -16.75
C VAL A 226 13.04 14.01 -17.44
N LEU A 227 12.07 13.12 -17.19
CA LEU A 227 12.06 11.79 -17.82
C LEU A 227 11.99 11.85 -19.35
N ARG A 228 11.36 12.88 -19.91
CA ARG A 228 11.29 13.10 -21.37
C ARG A 228 12.64 13.44 -22.02
N GLU A 229 13.57 14.00 -21.27
CA GLU A 229 14.92 14.32 -21.74
C GLU A 229 15.81 13.07 -21.85
N HIS A 230 15.48 11.98 -21.12
CA HIS A 230 16.25 10.75 -21.02
C HIS A 230 15.66 9.63 -21.89
N LYS A 231 15.78 9.75 -23.21
CA LYS A 231 15.21 8.78 -24.17
C LYS A 231 15.88 7.39 -24.12
N GLU A 232 17.07 7.29 -23.55
CA GLU A 232 17.83 6.04 -23.39
C GLU A 232 17.32 5.13 -22.29
N ILE A 233 16.44 5.64 -21.41
CA ILE A 233 15.88 4.85 -20.32
C ILE A 233 14.55 4.21 -20.74
N LYS A 234 14.30 3.02 -20.17
CA LYS A 234 12.97 2.41 -20.18
C LYS A 234 12.26 2.66 -18.87
N ILE A 235 10.98 2.95 -18.93
CA ILE A 235 10.21 3.39 -17.75
C ILE A 235 9.03 2.46 -17.53
N ILE A 236 8.96 1.92 -16.31
CA ILE A 236 7.80 1.20 -15.80
C ILE A 236 7.08 2.13 -14.83
N PHE A 237 5.86 2.54 -15.15
CA PHE A 237 5.02 3.27 -14.22
C PHE A 237 4.09 2.32 -13.46
N THR A 238 3.97 2.52 -12.15
CA THR A 238 2.85 2.02 -11.37
C THR A 238 1.91 3.19 -11.07
N LYS A 239 0.62 3.02 -11.37
CA LYS A 239 -0.37 4.07 -11.22
C LYS A 239 -0.67 4.37 -9.74
N ALA A 240 -1.10 5.62 -9.49
CA ALA A 240 -1.51 6.07 -8.18
C ALA A 240 -2.82 5.38 -7.73
N ASN A 241 -2.98 5.25 -6.42
CA ASN A 241 -4.20 4.73 -5.79
C ASN A 241 -5.36 5.75 -5.86
N SER A 242 -6.47 5.44 -5.17
CA SER A 242 -7.69 6.26 -5.07
C SER A 242 -7.57 7.50 -4.18
N ASP A 243 -6.35 7.96 -3.89
CA ASP A 243 -6.10 9.14 -3.07
C ASP A 243 -6.47 10.43 -3.81
N THR A 244 -6.69 11.52 -3.06
CA THR A 244 -7.05 12.83 -3.63
C THR A 244 -6.02 13.25 -4.68
N GLY A 245 -6.48 13.53 -5.90
CA GLY A 245 -5.62 13.90 -7.03
C GLY A 245 -4.96 12.71 -7.75
N GLY A 246 -5.21 11.47 -7.36
CA GLY A 246 -4.65 10.28 -8.00
C GLY A 246 -5.05 10.12 -9.46
N ARG A 247 -6.28 10.50 -9.82
CA ARG A 247 -6.80 10.42 -11.20
C ARG A 247 -6.01 11.29 -12.18
N ILE A 248 -5.63 12.50 -11.77
CA ILE A 248 -4.85 13.39 -12.65
C ILE A 248 -3.46 12.83 -12.92
N ILE A 249 -2.82 12.21 -11.92
CA ILE A 249 -1.54 11.53 -12.09
C ILE A 249 -1.67 10.36 -13.08
N ASN A 250 -2.70 9.53 -12.92
CA ASN A 250 -2.95 8.38 -13.79
C ASN A 250 -3.22 8.80 -15.24
N GLN A 251 -3.99 9.87 -15.45
CA GLN A 251 -4.20 10.45 -16.78
C GLN A 251 -2.88 10.92 -17.40
N MET A 252 -2.04 11.64 -16.65
CA MET A 252 -0.73 12.11 -17.13
C MET A 252 0.22 10.96 -17.47
N ILE A 253 0.18 9.86 -16.69
CA ILE A 253 0.93 8.63 -16.99
C ILE A 253 0.46 8.05 -18.33
N ASP A 254 -0.85 7.88 -18.52
CA ASP A 254 -1.40 7.29 -19.74
C ASP A 254 -1.07 8.14 -20.98
N GLU A 255 -1.15 9.47 -20.90
CA GLU A 255 -0.76 10.39 -21.97
C GLU A 255 0.74 10.28 -22.29
N PHE A 256 1.60 10.20 -21.26
CA PHE A 256 3.05 10.05 -21.43
C PHE A 256 3.41 8.72 -22.08
N VAL A 257 2.84 7.63 -21.62
CA VAL A 257 3.06 6.28 -22.19
C VAL A 257 2.56 6.21 -23.64
N LEU A 258 1.42 6.82 -23.94
CA LEU A 258 0.89 6.87 -25.32
C LEU A 258 1.87 7.51 -26.31
N GLN A 259 2.60 8.54 -25.86
CA GLN A 259 3.61 9.25 -26.65
C GLN A 259 4.97 8.50 -26.72
N ASN A 260 5.23 7.55 -25.81
CA ASN A 260 6.54 6.88 -25.65
C ASN A 260 6.41 5.35 -25.56
N LYS A 261 5.53 4.74 -26.34
CA LYS A 261 5.14 3.30 -26.26
C LYS A 261 6.30 2.30 -26.33
N GLU A 262 7.39 2.65 -27.01
CA GLU A 262 8.54 1.76 -27.15
C GLU A 262 9.38 1.67 -25.89
N ASN A 263 9.39 2.74 -25.08
CA ASN A 263 10.24 2.88 -23.90
C ASN A 263 9.48 2.96 -22.59
N CYS A 264 8.14 3.06 -22.63
CA CYS A 264 7.34 3.24 -21.43
C CYS A 264 6.17 2.28 -21.38
N ALA A 265 5.91 1.73 -20.19
CA ALA A 265 4.72 0.96 -19.88
C ALA A 265 4.11 1.42 -18.56
N ALA A 266 2.79 1.38 -18.45
CA ALA A 266 2.06 1.68 -17.21
C ALA A 266 1.18 0.51 -16.81
N TYR A 267 1.09 0.30 -15.49
CA TYR A 267 0.28 -0.76 -14.90
C TYR A 267 -0.53 -0.17 -13.75
N ASP A 268 -1.80 -0.50 -13.70
CA ASP A 268 -2.65 -0.15 -12.56
C ASP A 268 -2.11 -0.77 -11.27
N SER A 269 -1.58 -1.98 -11.38
CA SER A 269 -0.76 -2.61 -10.36
C SER A 269 0.06 -3.76 -10.98
N LEU A 270 1.29 -3.91 -10.54
CA LEU A 270 2.13 -5.06 -10.91
C LEU A 270 1.86 -6.29 -10.04
N GLY A 271 1.24 -6.11 -8.88
CA GLY A 271 1.22 -7.11 -7.83
C GLY A 271 2.59 -7.39 -7.24
N GLN A 272 2.62 -8.01 -6.08
CA GLN A 272 3.85 -8.22 -5.32
C GLN A 272 4.93 -8.97 -6.11
N VAL A 273 4.58 -10.11 -6.72
CA VAL A 273 5.55 -10.96 -7.42
C VAL A 273 6.22 -10.24 -8.58
N LYS A 274 5.44 -9.58 -9.46
CA LYS A 274 6.01 -8.84 -10.61
C LYS A 274 6.74 -7.58 -10.17
N TYR A 275 6.22 -6.88 -9.17
CA TYR A 275 6.88 -5.69 -8.61
C TYR A 275 8.27 -6.04 -8.07
N LEU A 276 8.36 -6.99 -7.13
CA LEU A 276 9.64 -7.42 -6.56
C LEU A 276 10.56 -8.05 -7.61
N SER A 277 10.00 -8.77 -8.58
CA SER A 277 10.79 -9.31 -9.69
C SER A 277 11.36 -8.20 -10.57
N ALA A 278 10.61 -7.13 -10.83
CA ALA A 278 11.08 -5.99 -11.62
C ALA A 278 12.25 -5.26 -10.95
N LEU A 279 12.25 -5.17 -9.60
CA LEU A 279 13.34 -4.56 -8.85
C LEU A 279 14.69 -5.22 -9.12
N GLN A 280 14.75 -6.53 -9.41
CA GLN A 280 15.99 -7.22 -9.74
C GLN A 280 16.63 -6.72 -11.05
N PHE A 281 15.84 -6.14 -11.93
CA PHE A 281 16.26 -5.74 -13.28
C PHE A 281 16.16 -4.24 -13.54
N CYS A 282 15.73 -3.47 -12.54
CA CYS A 282 15.69 -2.02 -12.59
C CYS A 282 17.03 -1.43 -12.15
N LYS A 283 17.45 -0.35 -12.83
CA LYS A 283 18.64 0.43 -12.47
C LYS A 283 18.38 1.34 -11.26
N ALA A 284 17.16 1.82 -11.12
CA ALA A 284 16.73 2.67 -10.01
C ALA A 284 15.21 2.65 -9.85
N VAL A 285 14.76 3.05 -8.66
CA VAL A 285 13.36 3.39 -8.39
C VAL A 285 13.27 4.90 -8.18
N ILE A 286 12.24 5.53 -8.76
CA ILE A 286 12.03 6.97 -8.70
C ILE A 286 10.60 7.23 -8.20
N GLY A 287 10.43 8.10 -7.22
CA GLY A 287 9.10 8.50 -6.76
C GLY A 287 9.02 8.74 -5.26
N ASN A 288 7.81 8.67 -4.74
CA ASN A 288 7.53 8.91 -3.32
C ASN A 288 6.80 7.73 -2.63
N SER A 289 6.91 6.53 -3.19
CA SER A 289 6.40 5.32 -2.55
C SER A 289 7.30 4.90 -1.38
N SER A 290 6.70 4.48 -0.27
CA SER A 290 7.42 3.90 0.89
C SER A 290 8.25 2.68 0.51
N SER A 291 7.86 1.94 -0.53
CA SER A 291 8.62 0.81 -1.06
C SER A 291 10.06 1.19 -1.46
N GLY A 292 10.27 2.42 -1.96
CA GLY A 292 11.60 2.93 -2.28
C GLY A 292 12.57 2.93 -1.10
N ILE A 293 12.04 2.98 0.12
CA ILE A 293 12.83 2.99 1.37
C ILE A 293 12.78 1.63 2.08
N ILE A 294 11.67 0.89 1.95
CA ILE A 294 11.44 -0.35 2.69
C ILE A 294 11.97 -1.57 1.92
N GLU A 295 11.46 -1.81 0.71
CA GLU A 295 11.80 -3.03 -0.05
C GLU A 295 13.01 -2.86 -0.97
N VAL A 296 13.11 -1.73 -1.66
CA VAL A 296 14.13 -1.49 -2.70
C VAL A 296 15.56 -1.64 -2.18
N PRO A 297 15.93 -1.21 -0.96
CA PRO A 297 17.26 -1.44 -0.41
C PRO A 297 17.66 -2.92 -0.34
N SER A 298 16.69 -3.84 -0.16
CA SER A 298 16.94 -5.28 -0.14
C SER A 298 17.40 -5.84 -1.49
N PHE A 299 17.22 -5.10 -2.58
CA PHE A 299 17.68 -5.44 -3.93
C PHE A 299 18.99 -4.73 -4.33
N GLY A 300 19.55 -3.89 -3.45
CA GLY A 300 20.81 -3.19 -3.70
C GLY A 300 20.76 -2.16 -4.84
N ILE A 301 19.58 -1.66 -5.21
CA ILE A 301 19.40 -0.65 -6.26
C ILE A 301 19.09 0.72 -5.63
N PRO A 302 19.53 1.83 -6.26
CA PRO A 302 19.30 3.18 -5.75
C PRO A 302 17.84 3.60 -5.86
N THR A 303 17.40 4.43 -4.90
CA THR A 303 16.12 5.12 -4.93
C THR A 303 16.33 6.62 -5.06
N VAL A 304 15.61 7.24 -6.00
CA VAL A 304 15.46 8.70 -6.08
C VAL A 304 14.11 9.05 -5.43
N ASN A 305 14.17 9.45 -4.16
CA ASN A 305 12.96 9.83 -3.42
C ASN A 305 12.56 11.26 -3.79
N ILE A 306 11.34 11.43 -4.31
CA ILE A 306 10.78 12.72 -4.74
C ILE A 306 9.65 13.05 -3.77
N ALA A 307 9.76 14.17 -3.07
CA ALA A 307 8.86 14.68 -2.05
C ALA A 307 9.21 14.26 -0.61
N VAL A 308 8.68 15.05 0.32
CA VAL A 308 9.05 15.01 1.74
C VAL A 308 8.38 13.88 2.52
N SER A 309 7.39 13.22 1.92
CA SER A 309 6.45 12.32 2.61
C SER A 309 7.10 11.18 3.41
N TYR A 310 8.30 10.72 3.02
CA TYR A 310 8.97 9.57 3.65
C TYR A 310 10.42 9.84 4.04
N THR A 311 10.85 11.11 4.13
CA THR A 311 12.25 11.46 4.46
C THR A 311 12.69 10.98 5.84
N HIS A 312 11.75 10.67 6.73
CA HIS A 312 12.01 10.13 8.07
C HIS A 312 11.98 8.59 8.16
N LEU A 313 11.60 7.89 7.07
CA LEU A 313 11.76 6.45 7.01
C LEU A 313 13.25 6.14 6.85
N ARG A 314 13.84 5.48 7.83
CA ARG A 314 15.18 4.91 7.67
C ARG A 314 15.08 3.63 6.85
N ALA A 315 16.00 3.47 5.90
CA ALA A 315 16.20 2.17 5.27
C ALA A 315 16.40 1.13 6.39
N HIS A 316 15.67 0.01 6.32
CA HIS A 316 15.88 -1.06 7.26
C HIS A 316 17.31 -1.58 7.05
N GLU A 317 18.15 -1.45 8.08
CA GLU A 317 19.39 -2.21 8.12
C GLU A 317 18.96 -3.68 8.07
N THR A 318 19.32 -4.35 6.99
CA THR A 318 19.19 -5.80 6.91
C THR A 318 20.10 -6.34 8.00
N LEU A 319 19.51 -6.91 9.04
CA LEU A 319 20.27 -7.70 10.01
C LEU A 319 20.96 -8.82 9.22
N SER A 320 22.28 -8.64 9.04
CA SER A 320 23.19 -9.63 8.47
C SER A 320 23.24 -10.87 9.37
#